data_ef40ca08bd9727db6b75eb6d8cb927a8
#
_entry.id   ef40ca08bd9727db6b75eb6d8cb927a8
#
_cell.length_a   1.000
_cell.length_b   1.000
_cell.length_c   1.000
_cell.angle_alpha   90.00
_cell.angle_beta   90.00
_cell.angle_gamma   90.00
#
_symmetry.space_group_name_H-M   'P 1'
#
loop_
_entity.id
_entity.type
_entity.pdbx_description
1 polymer ?
#
loop_
_entity_poly.entity_id
_entity_poly.type
_entity_poly.pdbx_seq_one_letter_code
_entity_poly.pdbx_strand_id
1 'polypeptide(L)'
;MTVTKVVEIPLVTTEVPIGPQHPALHEPLLLKVYADGEEVIKVEVNTGYNHRGVEKLCEKNTFYRDIFIAGRVCGICNTVHANCYVRALEYLLDIKPNNRARYLRVLAMELERIHSHMIINAIMAEIVGFETLFMQIMLDRERVMKAKEILTGNRVLGDYMMIGGVRRDIDEVKRARIRDLLVKLKPRIEFYKKVFEEDETIIKRLVEVGLLKPVDVTSHSLVGPVARGSGVRIDSRASDKYDAYDEIPFNVITRTEGDSWARMMVRWDETLEALNMCLYILEKLPADGNPVPDEKRLPRVIPQGESYARVEAQRGELTYYVMSDGKSTYPYRVKIRTPSFNNIINSAFMYVGLSLADVPVALTSLDPCISCMERVIVIDLEKNTKYKLTLKELAGGRV
;
A
#
# COMPACT_ATOMS: atom_id res chain seq x y z
N MET A 1 25.65 18.72 -6.28
CA MET A 1 26.30 17.53 -6.84
C MET A 1 26.77 16.69 -5.67
N THR A 2 25.99 15.72 -5.24
CA THR A 2 26.36 14.81 -4.15
C THR A 2 27.23 13.71 -4.76
N VAL A 3 28.52 13.77 -4.47
CA VAL A 3 29.47 12.74 -4.86
C VAL A 3 29.07 11.46 -4.12
N THR A 4 28.54 10.50 -4.84
CA THR A 4 28.35 9.14 -4.35
C THR A 4 29.74 8.61 -4.00
N LYS A 5 30.04 8.46 -2.71
CA LYS A 5 31.24 7.73 -2.28
C LYS A 5 31.16 6.35 -2.92
N VAL A 6 32.10 6.06 -3.81
CA VAL A 6 32.35 4.69 -4.28
C VAL A 6 32.83 3.92 -3.06
N VAL A 7 31.98 3.07 -2.52
CA VAL A 7 32.39 2.13 -1.47
C VAL A 7 33.23 1.07 -2.16
N GLU A 8 34.54 1.07 -1.93
CA GLU A 8 35.40 -0.03 -2.35
C GLU A 8 34.95 -1.29 -1.61
N ILE A 9 34.51 -2.28 -2.36
CA ILE A 9 34.10 -3.58 -1.82
C ILE A 9 35.37 -4.33 -1.48
N PRO A 10 35.60 -4.76 -0.22
CA PRO A 10 36.77 -5.54 0.15
C PRO A 10 36.88 -6.83 -0.69
N LEU A 11 38.09 -7.30 -0.94
CA LEU A 11 38.39 -8.48 -1.78
C LEU A 11 37.80 -9.82 -1.27
N VAL A 12 37.17 -9.85 -0.06
CA VAL A 12 36.66 -11.05 0.60
C VAL A 12 35.16 -10.89 0.94
N THR A 13 34.39 -10.20 0.10
CA THR A 13 32.93 -10.10 0.32
C THR A 13 32.20 -11.29 -0.27
N THR A 14 31.28 -11.85 0.50
CA THR A 14 30.35 -12.90 0.04
C THR A 14 29.09 -12.24 -0.51
N GLU A 15 28.70 -12.57 -1.75
CA GLU A 15 27.40 -12.19 -2.29
C GLU A 15 26.35 -13.24 -1.87
N VAL A 16 25.34 -12.80 -1.11
CA VAL A 16 24.21 -13.63 -0.67
C VAL A 16 22.95 -13.12 -1.36
N PRO A 17 22.41 -13.86 -2.34
CA PRO A 17 21.14 -13.49 -2.98
C PRO A 17 19.96 -13.90 -2.10
N ILE A 18 19.07 -12.94 -1.79
CA ILE A 18 17.77 -13.19 -1.16
C ILE A 18 16.71 -12.97 -2.24
N GLY A 19 16.21 -14.04 -2.80
CA GLY A 19 15.25 -14.00 -3.91
C GLY A 19 15.87 -14.38 -5.27
N PRO A 20 15.11 -14.22 -6.39
CA PRO A 20 13.74 -13.67 -6.45
C PRO A 20 12.66 -14.55 -5.79
N GLN A 21 12.87 -15.87 -5.72
CA GLN A 21 12.02 -16.82 -5.00
C GLN A 21 12.79 -17.26 -3.75
N HIS A 22 12.31 -16.85 -2.58
CA HIS A 22 12.97 -17.14 -1.30
C HIS A 22 11.94 -17.34 -0.19
N PRO A 23 12.13 -18.31 0.74
CA PRO A 23 11.15 -18.57 1.82
C PRO A 23 10.80 -17.36 2.70
N ALA A 24 11.77 -16.45 2.89
CA ALA A 24 11.54 -15.22 3.67
C ALA A 24 10.82 -14.10 2.87
N LEU A 25 10.45 -14.33 1.61
CA LEU A 25 9.78 -13.36 0.74
C LEU A 25 8.41 -13.88 0.31
N HIS A 26 7.37 -13.12 0.58
CA HIS A 26 5.99 -13.46 0.18
C HIS A 26 5.70 -13.11 -1.29
N GLU A 27 6.50 -12.23 -1.90
CA GLU A 27 6.41 -11.84 -3.30
C GLU A 27 7.83 -11.78 -3.91
N PRO A 28 8.01 -12.02 -5.23
CA PRO A 28 9.32 -12.11 -5.85
C PRO A 28 10.06 -10.77 -5.93
N LEU A 29 11.12 -10.67 -5.15
CA LEU A 29 12.06 -9.55 -5.09
C LEU A 29 13.48 -10.12 -4.96
N LEU A 30 14.47 -9.54 -5.61
CA LEU A 30 15.86 -9.93 -5.43
C LEU A 30 16.63 -8.84 -4.68
N LEU A 31 17.10 -9.17 -3.50
CA LEU A 31 18.15 -8.42 -2.82
C LEU A 31 19.48 -9.13 -3.04
N LYS A 32 20.45 -8.46 -3.63
CA LYS A 32 21.83 -8.90 -3.64
C LYS A 32 22.54 -8.27 -2.44
N VAL A 33 22.79 -9.09 -1.44
CA VAL A 33 23.42 -8.68 -0.19
C VAL A 33 24.91 -9.01 -0.29
N TYR A 34 25.76 -8.02 -0.07
CA TYR A 34 27.21 -8.17 0.03
C TYR A 34 27.59 -8.07 1.51
N ALA A 35 28.20 -9.12 2.05
CA ALA A 35 28.53 -9.22 3.47
C ALA A 35 30.01 -9.55 3.69
N ASP A 36 30.56 -9.02 4.78
CA ASP A 36 31.82 -9.44 5.38
C ASP A 36 31.52 -10.25 6.65
N GLY A 37 31.71 -11.57 6.58
CA GLY A 37 31.15 -12.47 7.56
C GLY A 37 29.63 -12.38 7.60
N GLU A 38 29.07 -11.95 8.74
CA GLU A 38 27.61 -11.73 8.93
C GLU A 38 27.18 -10.28 8.74
N GLU A 39 28.12 -9.33 8.68
CA GLU A 39 27.82 -7.91 8.56
C GLU A 39 27.52 -7.50 7.11
N VAL A 40 26.40 -6.85 6.90
CA VAL A 40 25.98 -6.36 5.58
C VAL A 40 26.72 -5.07 5.23
N ILE A 41 27.51 -5.10 4.16
CA ILE A 41 28.27 -3.94 3.67
C ILE A 41 27.50 -3.16 2.61
N LYS A 42 26.76 -3.86 1.74
CA LYS A 42 26.00 -3.26 0.63
C LYS A 42 24.81 -4.13 0.26
N VAL A 43 23.73 -3.49 -0.16
CA VAL A 43 22.57 -4.19 -0.74
C VAL A 43 22.18 -3.54 -2.07
N GLU A 44 21.89 -4.38 -3.06
CA GLU A 44 21.28 -3.96 -4.32
C GLU A 44 19.85 -4.51 -4.38
N VAL A 45 18.89 -3.60 -4.58
CA VAL A 45 17.48 -3.95 -4.68
C VAL A 45 17.08 -4.08 -6.15
N ASN A 46 16.68 -5.28 -6.56
CA ASN A 46 16.25 -5.56 -7.92
C ASN A 46 14.75 -5.93 -7.94
N THR A 47 13.98 -5.13 -8.65
CA THR A 47 12.51 -5.26 -8.76
C THR A 47 12.09 -5.63 -10.18
N GLY A 48 10.79 -5.82 -10.40
CA GLY A 48 10.24 -6.04 -11.73
C GLY A 48 9.81 -7.47 -12.01
N TYR A 49 10.01 -8.40 -11.09
CA TYR A 49 9.63 -9.81 -11.27
C TYR A 49 8.10 -10.02 -11.34
N ASN A 50 7.31 -9.08 -10.80
CA ASN A 50 5.85 -9.06 -10.87
C ASN A 50 5.32 -8.06 -11.92
N HIS A 51 6.14 -7.61 -12.85
CA HIS A 51 5.70 -6.68 -13.89
C HIS A 51 4.61 -7.30 -14.78
N ARG A 52 3.45 -6.66 -14.88
CA ARG A 52 2.28 -7.12 -15.63
C ARG A 52 1.80 -6.14 -16.70
N GLY A 53 2.49 -5.01 -16.88
CA GLY A 53 2.14 -3.98 -17.83
C GLY A 53 0.80 -3.30 -17.56
N VAL A 54 0.42 -3.12 -16.27
CA VAL A 54 -0.91 -2.64 -15.88
C VAL A 54 -1.21 -1.25 -16.43
N GLU A 55 -0.25 -0.33 -16.40
CA GLU A 55 -0.42 1.01 -17.00
C GLU A 55 -0.77 0.90 -18.49
N LYS A 56 -0.06 0.02 -19.23
CA LYS A 56 -0.34 -0.20 -20.65
C LYS A 56 -1.65 -0.94 -20.89
N LEU A 57 -2.03 -1.82 -19.99
CA LEU A 57 -3.32 -2.51 -20.05
C LEU A 57 -4.48 -1.52 -19.89
N CYS A 58 -4.36 -0.53 -19.01
CA CYS A 58 -5.33 0.55 -18.86
C CYS A 58 -5.45 1.36 -20.18
N GLU A 59 -4.34 1.69 -20.85
CA GLU A 59 -4.37 2.41 -22.13
C GLU A 59 -5.03 1.61 -23.28
N LYS A 60 -5.33 0.32 -23.08
CA LYS A 60 -6.00 -0.57 -24.05
C LYS A 60 -7.43 -0.94 -23.64
N ASN A 61 -7.90 -0.46 -22.50
CA ASN A 61 -9.25 -0.71 -22.00
C ASN A 61 -10.00 0.60 -21.77
N THR A 62 -11.32 0.50 -21.63
CA THR A 62 -12.14 1.68 -21.38
C THR A 62 -11.95 2.22 -19.99
N PHE A 63 -12.08 3.53 -19.79
CA PHE A 63 -12.00 4.18 -18.48
C PHE A 63 -12.80 3.46 -17.39
N TYR A 64 -13.97 2.89 -17.73
CA TYR A 64 -14.82 2.19 -16.74
C TYR A 64 -14.31 0.80 -16.40
N ARG A 65 -13.71 0.08 -17.35
CA ARG A 65 -13.08 -1.22 -17.09
C ARG A 65 -11.80 -1.06 -16.29
N ASP A 66 -11.13 0.05 -16.46
CA ASP A 66 -9.89 0.33 -15.73
C ASP A 66 -10.09 0.51 -14.23
N ILE A 67 -11.31 0.81 -13.76
CA ILE A 67 -11.63 0.78 -12.33
C ILE A 67 -11.33 -0.61 -11.74
N PHE A 68 -11.69 -1.66 -12.49
CA PHE A 68 -11.42 -3.04 -12.08
C PHE A 68 -9.95 -3.40 -12.23
N ILE A 69 -9.28 -2.93 -13.29
CA ILE A 69 -7.85 -3.13 -13.50
C ILE A 69 -7.06 -2.45 -12.38
N ALA A 70 -7.40 -1.22 -12.02
CA ALA A 70 -6.80 -0.51 -10.89
C ALA A 70 -6.92 -1.31 -9.59
N GLY A 71 -8.08 -1.89 -9.31
CA GLY A 71 -8.27 -2.78 -8.16
C GLY A 71 -7.44 -4.08 -8.21
N ARG A 72 -6.86 -4.47 -9.36
CA ARG A 72 -6.00 -5.65 -9.52
C ARG A 72 -4.51 -5.33 -9.52
N VAL A 73 -4.14 -4.08 -9.38
CA VAL A 73 -2.74 -3.71 -9.15
C VAL A 73 -2.22 -4.37 -7.89
N CYS A 74 -3.05 -4.41 -6.84
CA CYS A 74 -2.73 -5.04 -5.57
C CYS A 74 -3.92 -5.82 -5.02
N GLY A 75 -3.70 -7.06 -4.57
CA GLY A 75 -4.72 -7.88 -3.94
C GLY A 75 -5.08 -7.45 -2.51
N ILE A 76 -4.21 -6.71 -1.84
CA ILE A 76 -4.38 -6.30 -0.43
C ILE A 76 -5.01 -4.90 -0.34
N CYS A 77 -4.63 -3.95 -1.24
CA CYS A 77 -5.11 -2.56 -1.25
C CYS A 77 -5.94 -2.22 -2.51
N ASN A 78 -6.80 -3.14 -2.94
CA ASN A 78 -7.59 -3.01 -4.17
C ASN A 78 -8.58 -1.86 -4.14
N THR A 79 -9.24 -1.65 -3.01
CA THR A 79 -10.26 -0.61 -2.81
C THR A 79 -9.65 0.78 -2.92
N VAL A 80 -8.48 0.98 -2.30
CA VAL A 80 -7.78 2.28 -2.33
C VAL A 80 -7.26 2.58 -3.73
N HIS A 81 -6.73 1.58 -4.46
CA HIS A 81 -6.33 1.74 -5.86
C HIS A 81 -7.51 2.15 -6.75
N ALA A 82 -8.63 1.43 -6.64
CA ALA A 82 -9.85 1.76 -7.38
C ALA A 82 -10.37 3.17 -7.02
N ASN A 83 -10.34 3.53 -5.71
CA ASN A 83 -10.76 4.86 -5.27
C ASN A 83 -9.88 5.98 -5.85
N CYS A 84 -8.55 5.81 -5.84
CA CYS A 84 -7.64 6.81 -6.37
C CYS A 84 -7.86 7.03 -7.89
N TYR A 85 -8.05 5.95 -8.64
CA TYR A 85 -8.36 6.02 -10.07
C TYR A 85 -9.72 6.67 -10.33
N VAL A 86 -10.77 6.26 -9.61
CA VAL A 86 -12.12 6.85 -9.73
C VAL A 86 -12.10 8.34 -9.43
N ARG A 87 -11.40 8.79 -8.40
CA ARG A 87 -11.27 10.21 -8.07
C ARG A 87 -10.57 11.01 -9.18
N ALA A 88 -9.55 10.44 -9.83
CA ALA A 88 -8.94 11.09 -10.98
C ALA A 88 -9.95 11.29 -12.11
N LEU A 89 -10.84 10.32 -12.36
CA LEU A 89 -11.91 10.46 -13.34
C LEU A 89 -13.00 11.45 -12.90
N GLU A 90 -13.35 11.46 -11.61
CA GLU A 90 -14.31 12.42 -11.06
C GLU A 90 -13.85 13.86 -11.21
N TYR A 91 -12.54 14.14 -11.06
CA TYR A 91 -11.98 15.46 -11.34
C TYR A 91 -12.08 15.85 -12.83
N LEU A 92 -11.86 14.91 -13.75
CA LEU A 92 -12.03 15.18 -15.19
C LEU A 92 -13.50 15.42 -15.59
N LEU A 93 -14.44 14.80 -14.87
CA LEU A 93 -15.86 14.85 -15.15
C LEU A 93 -16.60 15.91 -14.34
N ASP A 94 -15.95 16.57 -13.37
CA ASP A 94 -16.55 17.45 -12.36
C ASP A 94 -17.73 16.78 -11.62
N ILE A 95 -17.57 15.49 -11.28
CA ILE A 95 -18.57 14.70 -10.56
C ILE A 95 -18.17 14.61 -9.10
N LYS A 96 -19.13 14.84 -8.20
CA LYS A 96 -18.94 14.71 -6.76
C LYS A 96 -19.87 13.63 -6.19
N PRO A 97 -19.35 12.65 -5.44
CA PRO A 97 -20.18 11.67 -4.76
C PRO A 97 -21.00 12.35 -3.66
N ASN A 98 -22.21 11.82 -3.38
CA ASN A 98 -23.01 12.29 -2.27
C ASN A 98 -22.41 11.91 -0.90
N ASN A 99 -22.89 12.52 0.18
CA ASN A 99 -22.33 12.31 1.51
C ASN A 99 -22.38 10.85 1.95
N ARG A 100 -23.47 10.13 1.69
CA ARG A 100 -23.56 8.71 2.03
C ARG A 100 -22.49 7.88 1.31
N ALA A 101 -22.28 8.13 0.03
CA ALA A 101 -21.22 7.46 -0.75
C ALA A 101 -19.82 7.79 -0.23
N ARG A 102 -19.56 9.05 0.16
CA ARG A 102 -18.28 9.48 0.74
C ARG A 102 -17.95 8.68 2.02
N TYR A 103 -18.94 8.54 2.92
CA TYR A 103 -18.78 7.75 4.15
C TYR A 103 -18.56 6.26 3.88
N LEU A 104 -19.31 5.67 2.95
CA LEU A 104 -19.15 4.27 2.56
C LEU A 104 -17.80 3.97 1.91
N ARG A 105 -17.25 4.91 1.12
CA ARG A 105 -15.89 4.80 0.57
C ARG A 105 -14.85 4.75 1.69
N VAL A 106 -14.93 5.66 2.66
CA VAL A 106 -14.00 5.66 3.80
C VAL A 106 -14.15 4.37 4.60
N LEU A 107 -15.37 3.89 4.88
CA LEU A 107 -15.59 2.60 5.55
C LEU A 107 -14.87 1.45 4.82
N ALA A 108 -15.00 1.39 3.51
CA ALA A 108 -14.35 0.33 2.71
C ALA A 108 -12.81 0.44 2.75
N MET A 109 -12.26 1.65 2.67
CA MET A 109 -10.82 1.89 2.72
C MET A 109 -10.22 1.61 4.10
N GLU A 110 -10.92 1.96 5.17
CA GLU A 110 -10.41 1.72 6.53
C GLU A 110 -10.57 0.23 6.95
N LEU A 111 -11.61 -0.48 6.51
CA LEU A 111 -11.66 -1.95 6.63
C LEU A 111 -10.49 -2.61 5.89
N GLU A 112 -10.12 -2.07 4.75
CA GLU A 112 -8.95 -2.55 3.99
C GLU A 112 -7.64 -2.23 4.71
N ARG A 113 -7.53 -1.10 5.40
CA ARG A 113 -6.38 -0.75 6.24
C ARG A 113 -6.22 -1.73 7.40
N ILE A 114 -7.29 -2.00 8.14
CA ILE A 114 -7.28 -2.96 9.26
C ILE A 114 -6.75 -4.31 8.79
N HIS A 115 -7.34 -4.86 7.71
CA HIS A 115 -6.95 -6.16 7.19
C HIS A 115 -5.48 -6.18 6.70
N SER A 116 -5.01 -5.10 6.08
CA SER A 116 -3.64 -5.00 5.57
C SER A 116 -2.61 -4.90 6.69
N HIS A 117 -2.87 -4.08 7.70
CA HIS A 117 -1.96 -3.96 8.83
C HIS A 117 -1.93 -5.22 9.69
N MET A 118 -3.06 -5.91 9.85
CA MET A 118 -3.08 -7.20 10.54
C MET A 118 -2.24 -8.27 9.83
N ILE A 119 -2.29 -8.36 8.49
CA ILE A 119 -1.51 -9.38 7.77
C ILE A 119 -0.01 -9.11 7.85
N ILE A 120 0.44 -7.87 7.72
CA ILE A 120 1.89 -7.60 7.78
C ILE A 120 2.44 -7.77 9.21
N ASN A 121 1.67 -7.42 10.23
CA ASN A 121 2.04 -7.68 11.62
C ASN A 121 2.05 -9.19 11.92
N ALA A 122 1.15 -9.98 11.34
CA ALA A 122 1.18 -11.44 11.43
C ALA A 122 2.43 -12.00 10.76
N ILE A 123 2.74 -11.57 9.53
CA ILE A 123 3.94 -11.98 8.80
C ILE A 123 5.21 -11.62 9.59
N MET A 124 5.25 -10.45 10.24
CA MET A 124 6.37 -10.09 11.09
C MET A 124 6.53 -11.06 12.26
N ALA A 125 5.43 -11.48 12.90
CA ALA A 125 5.47 -12.49 13.95
C ALA A 125 6.03 -13.83 13.45
N GLU A 126 5.66 -14.25 12.24
CA GLU A 126 6.19 -15.45 11.56
C GLU A 126 7.70 -15.32 11.31
N ILE A 127 8.17 -14.20 10.75
CA ILE A 127 9.58 -13.94 10.42
C ILE A 127 10.47 -13.97 11.68
N VAL A 128 9.97 -13.48 12.81
CA VAL A 128 10.71 -13.56 14.08
C VAL A 128 10.57 -14.90 14.79
N GLY A 129 9.88 -15.88 14.17
CA GLY A 129 9.73 -17.24 14.71
C GLY A 129 8.53 -17.44 15.64
N PHE A 130 7.60 -16.49 15.72
CA PHE A 130 6.42 -16.58 16.58
C PHE A 130 5.17 -17.04 15.77
N GLU A 131 5.23 -18.26 15.23
CA GLU A 131 4.19 -18.83 14.36
C GLU A 131 2.79 -18.90 15.01
N THR A 132 2.72 -19.21 16.32
CA THR A 132 1.44 -19.25 17.05
C THR A 132 0.73 -17.89 17.03
N LEU A 133 1.49 -16.80 17.17
CA LEU A 133 0.96 -15.45 17.11
C LEU A 133 0.46 -15.11 15.69
N PHE A 134 1.25 -15.51 14.67
CA PHE A 134 0.82 -15.39 13.26
C PHE A 134 -0.54 -16.04 13.05
N MET A 135 -0.71 -17.32 13.46
CA MET A 135 -1.95 -18.05 13.28
C MET A 135 -3.14 -17.38 14.00
N GLN A 136 -2.92 -16.88 15.22
CA GLN A 136 -3.97 -16.18 15.98
C GLN A 136 -4.40 -14.86 15.32
N ILE A 137 -3.44 -14.05 14.86
CA ILE A 137 -3.75 -12.79 14.15
C ILE A 137 -4.53 -13.10 12.86
N MET A 138 -4.12 -14.12 12.10
CA MET A 138 -4.81 -14.53 10.88
C MET A 138 -6.24 -15.02 11.13
N LEU A 139 -6.48 -15.76 12.22
CA LEU A 139 -7.81 -16.18 12.63
C LEU A 139 -8.73 -14.99 12.94
N ASP A 140 -8.24 -14.03 13.71
CA ASP A 140 -9.03 -12.85 14.07
C ASP A 140 -9.24 -11.88 12.90
N ARG A 141 -8.29 -11.85 11.95
CA ARG A 141 -8.41 -11.09 10.69
C ARG A 141 -9.63 -11.53 9.88
N GLU A 142 -10.09 -12.77 10.00
CA GLU A 142 -11.30 -13.27 9.33
C GLU A 142 -12.55 -12.45 9.66
N ARG A 143 -12.62 -11.80 10.82
CA ARG A 143 -13.73 -10.88 11.15
C ARG A 143 -13.76 -9.67 10.22
N VAL A 144 -12.60 -9.12 9.88
CA VAL A 144 -12.50 -8.00 8.92
C VAL A 144 -12.82 -8.47 7.50
N MET A 145 -12.32 -9.65 7.11
CA MET A 145 -12.62 -10.24 5.81
C MET A 145 -14.13 -10.45 5.64
N LYS A 146 -14.81 -10.90 6.69
CA LYS A 146 -16.27 -11.05 6.71
C LYS A 146 -17.00 -9.71 6.67
N ALA A 147 -16.50 -8.68 7.36
CA ALA A 147 -17.02 -7.33 7.28
C ALA A 147 -16.90 -6.75 5.85
N LYS A 148 -15.76 -6.93 5.21
CA LYS A 148 -15.55 -6.57 3.79
C LYS A 148 -16.53 -7.30 2.87
N GLU A 149 -16.73 -8.59 3.05
CA GLU A 149 -17.69 -9.39 2.27
C GLU A 149 -19.12 -8.86 2.43
N ILE A 150 -19.54 -8.53 3.64
CA ILE A 150 -20.88 -7.97 3.90
C ILE A 150 -21.06 -6.62 3.21
N LEU A 151 -20.02 -5.76 3.24
CA LEU A 151 -20.03 -4.44 2.63
C LEU A 151 -19.99 -4.50 1.10
N THR A 152 -19.06 -5.25 0.55
CA THR A 152 -18.71 -5.19 -0.87
C THR A 152 -19.24 -6.37 -1.69
N GLY A 153 -19.54 -7.48 -1.04
CA GLY A 153 -19.91 -8.76 -1.67
C GLY A 153 -18.73 -9.66 -1.98
N ASN A 154 -17.48 -9.25 -1.65
CA ASN A 154 -16.28 -10.07 -1.82
C ASN A 154 -15.31 -9.86 -0.66
N ARG A 155 -14.64 -10.92 -0.22
CA ARG A 155 -13.67 -10.88 0.90
C ARG A 155 -12.42 -10.09 0.56
N VAL A 156 -11.91 -10.21 -0.67
CA VAL A 156 -10.61 -9.71 -1.10
C VAL A 156 -10.79 -8.57 -2.10
N LEU A 157 -11.20 -8.87 -3.32
CA LEU A 157 -11.36 -7.90 -4.41
C LEU A 157 -12.80 -7.35 -4.42
N GLY A 158 -13.03 -6.30 -3.64
CA GLY A 158 -14.38 -5.79 -3.39
C GLY A 158 -15.07 -5.15 -4.59
N ASP A 159 -14.27 -4.60 -5.55
CA ASP A 159 -14.80 -3.85 -6.73
C ASP A 159 -15.90 -2.86 -6.35
N TYR A 160 -15.68 -2.12 -5.29
CA TYR A 160 -16.73 -1.37 -4.59
C TYR A 160 -16.86 0.07 -5.11
N MET A 161 -15.77 0.66 -5.59
CA MET A 161 -15.70 2.05 -6.04
C MET A 161 -16.32 2.24 -7.42
N MET A 162 -17.08 3.33 -7.59
CA MET A 162 -17.67 3.75 -8.86
C MET A 162 -17.58 5.26 -9.00
N ILE A 163 -17.58 5.75 -10.23
CA ILE A 163 -17.63 7.20 -10.50
C ILE A 163 -18.94 7.77 -9.96
N GLY A 164 -18.83 8.75 -9.06
CA GLY A 164 -19.98 9.39 -8.41
C GLY A 164 -20.55 8.62 -7.20
N GLY A 165 -19.92 7.48 -6.80
CA GLY A 165 -20.42 6.74 -5.65
C GLY A 165 -19.76 5.40 -5.38
N VAL A 166 -20.59 4.45 -4.95
CA VAL A 166 -20.19 3.07 -4.66
C VAL A 166 -21.17 2.09 -5.34
N ARG A 167 -20.76 0.85 -5.51
CA ARG A 167 -21.53 -0.17 -6.23
C ARG A 167 -22.75 -0.67 -5.47
N ARG A 168 -22.72 -0.65 -4.14
CA ARG A 168 -23.78 -1.20 -3.28
C ARG A 168 -23.93 -0.37 -2.04
N ASP A 169 -25.17 -0.24 -1.59
CA ASP A 169 -25.50 0.34 -0.30
C ASP A 169 -25.58 -0.75 0.79
N ILE A 170 -25.60 -0.31 2.05
CA ILE A 170 -25.82 -1.19 3.21
C ILE A 170 -27.11 -0.83 3.90
N ASP A 171 -27.89 -1.84 4.27
CA ASP A 171 -29.06 -1.76 5.12
C ASP A 171 -28.66 -1.84 6.61
N GLU A 172 -29.63 -1.61 7.50
CA GLU A 172 -29.41 -1.64 8.95
C GLU A 172 -28.96 -3.01 9.46
N VAL A 173 -29.39 -4.12 8.81
CA VAL A 173 -28.97 -5.47 9.20
C VAL A 173 -27.49 -5.67 8.90
N LYS A 174 -27.03 -5.31 7.70
CA LYS A 174 -25.62 -5.37 7.33
C LYS A 174 -24.76 -4.46 8.21
N ARG A 175 -25.24 -3.23 8.45
CA ARG A 175 -24.60 -2.25 9.32
C ARG A 175 -24.39 -2.80 10.73
N ALA A 176 -25.43 -3.38 11.35
CA ALA A 176 -25.35 -3.99 12.68
C ALA A 176 -24.37 -5.18 12.71
N ARG A 177 -24.37 -6.04 11.67
CA ARG A 177 -23.46 -7.18 11.56
C ARG A 177 -22.00 -6.75 11.43
N ILE A 178 -21.70 -5.76 10.59
CA ILE A 178 -20.34 -5.22 10.48
C ILE A 178 -19.88 -4.66 11.82
N ARG A 179 -20.75 -3.88 12.49
CA ARG A 179 -20.45 -3.31 13.80
C ARG A 179 -20.13 -4.39 14.84
N ASP A 180 -20.93 -5.46 14.92
CA ASP A 180 -20.70 -6.57 15.86
C ASP A 180 -19.33 -7.24 15.64
N LEU A 181 -18.95 -7.48 14.37
CA LEU A 181 -17.65 -8.04 14.03
C LEU A 181 -16.49 -7.15 14.50
N LEU A 182 -16.60 -5.83 14.31
CA LEU A 182 -15.55 -4.88 14.69
C LEU A 182 -15.46 -4.67 16.20
N VAL A 183 -16.58 -4.64 16.90
CA VAL A 183 -16.61 -4.55 18.38
C VAL A 183 -15.92 -5.77 18.99
N LYS A 184 -16.16 -6.99 18.46
CA LYS A 184 -15.50 -8.22 18.90
C LYS A 184 -14.01 -8.28 18.52
N LEU A 185 -13.60 -7.57 17.49
CA LEU A 185 -12.21 -7.52 17.04
C LEU A 185 -11.35 -6.59 17.90
N LYS A 186 -11.89 -5.47 18.38
CA LYS A 186 -11.14 -4.43 19.09
C LYS A 186 -10.26 -4.97 20.23
N PRO A 187 -10.79 -5.74 21.21
CA PRO A 187 -9.96 -6.27 22.32
C PRO A 187 -8.87 -7.24 21.82
N ARG A 188 -9.07 -7.88 20.68
CA ARG A 188 -8.05 -8.76 20.08
C ARG A 188 -6.88 -7.95 19.51
N ILE A 189 -7.17 -6.83 18.83
CA ILE A 189 -6.12 -5.92 18.33
C ILE A 189 -5.33 -5.33 19.51
N GLU A 190 -6.01 -4.90 20.57
CA GLU A 190 -5.38 -4.39 21.80
C GLU A 190 -4.47 -5.45 22.44
N PHE A 191 -4.90 -6.70 22.48
CA PHE A 191 -4.08 -7.82 22.95
C PHE A 191 -2.83 -8.02 22.08
N TYR A 192 -2.95 -8.05 20.74
CA TYR A 192 -1.81 -8.24 19.85
C TYR A 192 -0.83 -7.08 19.93
N LYS A 193 -1.34 -5.85 20.00
CA LYS A 193 -0.50 -4.68 20.24
C LYS A 193 0.32 -4.83 21.51
N LYS A 194 -0.32 -5.23 22.61
CA LYS A 194 0.36 -5.46 23.90
C LYS A 194 1.44 -6.54 23.79
N VAL A 195 1.20 -7.63 23.05
CA VAL A 195 2.23 -8.65 22.80
C VAL A 195 3.44 -8.06 22.08
N PHE A 196 3.24 -7.22 21.06
CA PHE A 196 4.35 -6.53 20.36
C PHE A 196 5.09 -5.52 21.25
N GLU A 197 4.45 -4.99 22.28
CA GLU A 197 5.05 -4.07 23.25
C GLU A 197 5.83 -4.77 24.36
N GLU A 198 5.45 -6.00 24.75
CA GLU A 198 5.96 -6.65 25.98
C GLU A 198 6.77 -7.93 25.73
N ASP A 199 6.60 -8.59 24.55
CA ASP A 199 7.31 -9.85 24.28
C ASP A 199 8.79 -9.60 23.97
N GLU A 200 9.68 -10.19 24.79
CA GLU A 200 11.13 -10.02 24.66
C GLU A 200 11.69 -10.52 23.33
N THR A 201 11.09 -11.57 22.73
CA THR A 201 11.56 -12.11 21.46
C THR A 201 11.31 -11.11 20.34
N ILE A 202 10.10 -10.55 20.31
CA ILE A 202 9.72 -9.52 19.32
C ILE A 202 10.60 -8.28 19.50
N ILE A 203 10.73 -7.78 20.74
CA ILE A 203 11.53 -6.59 21.05
C ILE A 203 12.98 -6.78 20.59
N LYS A 204 13.63 -7.89 20.99
CA LYS A 204 15.04 -8.18 20.65
C LYS A 204 15.29 -8.32 19.14
N ARG A 205 14.27 -8.71 18.37
CA ARG A 205 14.38 -8.89 16.91
C ARG A 205 14.02 -7.66 16.10
N LEU A 206 13.30 -6.68 16.68
CA LEU A 206 12.78 -5.53 15.93
C LEU A 206 13.40 -4.19 16.33
N VAL A 207 13.77 -4.04 17.62
CA VAL A 207 14.32 -2.78 18.13
C VAL A 207 15.74 -2.59 17.58
N GLU A 208 16.04 -1.36 17.16
CA GLU A 208 17.30 -0.94 16.52
C GLU A 208 17.58 -1.58 15.15
N VAL A 209 16.69 -2.41 14.62
CA VAL A 209 16.85 -3.04 13.30
C VAL A 209 16.29 -2.14 12.21
N GLY A 210 17.12 -1.85 11.18
CA GLY A 210 16.73 -1.06 10.01
C GLY A 210 16.35 0.39 10.36
N LEU A 211 17.21 1.08 11.07
CA LEU A 211 17.00 2.46 11.53
C LEU A 211 16.87 3.44 10.37
N LEU A 212 15.87 4.31 10.45
CA LEU A 212 15.60 5.40 9.52
C LEU A 212 15.41 6.70 10.29
N LYS A 213 16.29 7.66 10.10
CA LYS A 213 16.18 8.99 10.71
C LYS A 213 15.19 9.85 9.91
N PRO A 214 14.59 10.90 10.49
CA PRO A 214 13.71 11.82 9.76
C PRO A 214 14.33 12.42 8.49
N VAL A 215 15.64 12.66 8.50
CA VAL A 215 16.38 13.18 7.34
C VAL A 215 16.44 12.14 6.20
N ASP A 216 16.56 10.85 6.53
CA ASP A 216 16.58 9.77 5.54
C ASP A 216 15.21 9.63 4.87
N VAL A 217 14.12 9.77 5.66
CA VAL A 217 12.75 9.75 5.15
C VAL A 217 12.52 10.83 4.12
N THR A 218 12.94 12.06 4.39
CA THR A 218 12.74 13.20 3.49
C THR A 218 13.64 13.13 2.26
N SER A 219 14.93 12.80 2.41
CA SER A 219 15.89 12.73 1.30
C SER A 219 15.61 11.59 0.33
N HIS A 220 15.00 10.48 0.79
CA HIS A 220 14.66 9.32 -0.03
C HIS A 220 13.16 9.23 -0.38
N SER A 221 12.37 10.26 0.00
CA SER A 221 10.93 10.33 -0.29
C SER A 221 10.16 9.10 0.22
N LEU A 222 10.49 8.61 1.42
CA LEU A 222 9.77 7.51 2.05
C LEU A 222 8.40 7.99 2.55
N VAL A 223 7.40 7.12 2.51
CA VAL A 223 6.01 7.48 2.79
C VAL A 223 5.31 6.50 3.73
N GLY A 224 4.14 6.89 4.25
CA GLY A 224 3.26 6.04 5.03
C GLY A 224 3.80 5.67 6.42
N PRO A 225 3.47 4.47 6.93
CA PRO A 225 3.95 3.99 8.23
C PRO A 225 5.47 3.97 8.36
N VAL A 226 6.21 3.84 7.25
CA VAL A 226 7.67 3.92 7.22
C VAL A 226 8.13 5.32 7.63
N ALA A 227 7.55 6.35 7.05
CA ALA A 227 7.84 7.75 7.41
C ALA A 227 7.35 8.09 8.82
N ARG A 228 6.14 7.65 9.15
CA ARG A 228 5.52 7.92 10.46
C ARG A 228 6.23 7.21 11.61
N GLY A 229 6.83 6.04 11.37
CA GLY A 229 7.68 5.34 12.35
C GLY A 229 8.99 6.08 12.67
N SER A 230 9.37 7.06 11.85
CA SER A 230 10.55 7.93 12.03
C SER A 230 10.20 9.37 12.43
N GLY A 231 9.01 9.62 12.95
CA GLY A 231 8.56 10.93 13.42
C GLY A 231 8.06 11.89 12.34
N VAL A 232 8.04 11.49 11.07
CA VAL A 232 7.59 12.36 9.97
C VAL A 232 6.08 12.26 9.81
N ARG A 233 5.36 13.32 10.15
CA ARG A 233 3.90 13.38 10.18
C ARG A 233 3.31 13.68 8.80
N ILE A 234 3.38 12.71 7.87
CA ILE A 234 2.81 12.82 6.52
C ILE A 234 1.67 11.81 6.39
N ASP A 235 0.47 12.29 6.03
CA ASP A 235 -0.71 11.47 5.78
C ASP A 235 -1.66 12.21 4.83
N SER A 236 -1.93 11.62 3.66
CA SER A 236 -2.78 12.26 2.63
C SER A 236 -4.23 12.39 3.08
N ARG A 237 -4.71 11.60 4.04
CA ARG A 237 -6.06 11.75 4.60
C ARG A 237 -6.21 13.08 5.34
N ALA A 238 -5.16 13.51 6.03
CA ALA A 238 -5.15 14.76 6.79
C ALA A 238 -4.84 15.98 5.91
N SER A 239 -3.95 15.85 4.90
CA SER A 239 -3.54 16.96 4.04
C SER A 239 -4.57 17.28 2.96
N ASP A 240 -5.16 16.28 2.31
CA ASP A 240 -6.06 16.45 1.15
C ASP A 240 -7.54 16.38 1.52
N LYS A 241 -7.87 15.82 2.67
CA LYS A 241 -9.24 15.71 3.21
C LYS A 241 -10.26 15.21 2.18
N TYR A 242 -9.90 14.15 1.48
CA TYR A 242 -10.74 13.57 0.44
C TYR A 242 -11.85 12.68 1.00
N ASP A 243 -12.85 12.38 0.16
CA ASP A 243 -14.07 11.67 0.55
C ASP A 243 -14.66 12.31 1.84
N ALA A 244 -14.83 11.55 2.92
CA ALA A 244 -15.37 12.06 4.20
C ALA A 244 -14.30 12.21 5.31
N TYR A 245 -12.99 12.23 4.99
CA TYR A 245 -11.94 12.39 5.99
C TYR A 245 -11.90 13.79 6.63
N ASP A 246 -12.60 14.76 6.08
CA ASP A 246 -12.83 16.08 6.68
C ASP A 246 -13.89 16.08 7.79
N GLU A 247 -14.77 15.08 7.80
CA GLU A 247 -15.90 14.96 8.72
C GLU A 247 -15.70 13.86 9.76
N ILE A 248 -14.87 12.87 9.47
CA ILE A 248 -14.59 11.73 10.34
C ILE A 248 -13.38 12.04 11.22
N PRO A 249 -13.52 12.05 12.55
CA PRO A 249 -12.41 12.32 13.44
C PRO A 249 -11.37 11.19 13.40
N PHE A 250 -10.10 11.53 13.22
CA PHE A 250 -8.97 10.62 13.34
C PHE A 250 -7.68 11.35 13.67
N ASN A 251 -6.69 10.63 14.17
CA ASN A 251 -5.37 11.14 14.46
C ASN A 251 -4.34 10.54 13.51
N VAL A 252 -3.38 11.36 13.08
CA VAL A 252 -2.20 10.86 12.38
C VAL A 252 -1.23 10.30 13.41
N ILE A 253 -1.03 8.99 13.35
CA ILE A 253 -0.16 8.26 14.27
C ILE A 253 1.29 8.44 13.86
N THR A 254 2.18 8.73 14.81
CA THR A 254 3.63 8.83 14.61
C THR A 254 4.38 8.23 15.78
N ARG A 255 5.57 7.68 15.50
CA ARG A 255 6.58 7.25 16.47
C ARG A 255 7.93 7.79 16.06
N THR A 256 8.89 7.86 16.97
CA THR A 256 10.16 8.55 16.76
C THR A 256 11.38 7.62 16.74
N GLU A 257 11.22 6.35 17.12
CA GLU A 257 12.30 5.39 17.27
C GLU A 257 12.97 5.05 15.91
N GLY A 258 12.20 5.07 14.82
CA GLY A 258 12.71 4.94 13.45
C GLY A 258 13.14 3.53 13.04
N ASP A 259 12.94 2.53 13.87
CA ASP A 259 13.32 1.14 13.65
C ASP A 259 12.14 0.25 13.16
N SER A 260 12.41 -1.03 13.02
CA SER A 260 11.39 -2.00 12.59
C SER A 260 10.26 -2.11 13.60
N TRP A 261 10.56 -2.03 14.91
CA TRP A 261 9.55 -2.05 15.96
C TRP A 261 8.59 -0.86 15.86
N ALA A 262 9.13 0.34 15.74
CA ALA A 262 8.33 1.56 15.60
C ALA A 262 7.38 1.48 14.39
N ARG A 263 7.86 0.95 13.25
CA ARG A 263 7.03 0.78 12.04
C ARG A 263 5.89 -0.22 12.24
N MET A 264 6.12 -1.31 12.99
CA MET A 264 5.07 -2.28 13.31
C MET A 264 4.07 -1.70 14.33
N MET A 265 4.55 -0.95 15.31
CA MET A 265 3.73 -0.29 16.32
C MET A 265 2.83 0.81 15.72
N VAL A 266 3.34 1.61 14.78
CA VAL A 266 2.52 2.56 14.00
C VAL A 266 1.35 1.82 13.33
N ARG A 267 1.58 0.64 12.75
CA ARG A 267 0.51 -0.14 12.10
C ARG A 267 -0.51 -0.69 13.09
N TRP A 268 -0.11 -1.10 14.30
CA TRP A 268 -1.07 -1.49 15.33
C TRP A 268 -1.92 -0.30 15.79
N ASP A 269 -1.30 0.85 16.02
CA ASP A 269 -2.00 2.07 16.41
C ASP A 269 -2.95 2.56 15.30
N GLU A 270 -2.52 2.53 14.04
CA GLU A 270 -3.36 2.83 12.87
C GLU A 270 -4.50 1.81 12.68
N THR A 271 -4.30 0.56 13.07
CA THR A 271 -5.36 -0.46 13.03
C THR A 271 -6.47 -0.12 14.03
N LEU A 272 -6.11 0.30 15.25
CA LEU A 272 -7.08 0.76 16.25
C LEU A 272 -7.79 2.04 15.82
N GLU A 273 -7.05 2.98 15.25
CA GLU A 273 -7.63 4.23 14.74
C GLU A 273 -8.62 3.96 13.59
N ALA A 274 -8.23 3.14 12.61
CA ALA A 274 -9.09 2.73 11.52
C ALA A 274 -10.35 2.00 12.00
N LEU A 275 -10.23 1.17 13.03
CA LEU A 275 -11.37 0.49 13.65
C LEU A 275 -12.31 1.48 14.32
N ASN A 276 -11.79 2.47 15.06
CA ASN A 276 -12.59 3.52 15.68
C ASN A 276 -13.30 4.37 14.61
N MET A 277 -12.62 4.71 13.51
CA MET A 277 -13.23 5.40 12.37
C MET A 277 -14.36 4.58 11.76
N CYS A 278 -14.16 3.27 11.55
CA CYS A 278 -15.22 2.39 11.03
C CYS A 278 -16.43 2.36 11.96
N LEU A 279 -16.25 2.27 13.28
CA LEU A 279 -17.34 2.29 14.26
C LEU A 279 -18.08 3.64 14.25
N TYR A 280 -17.34 4.75 14.16
CA TYR A 280 -17.92 6.09 14.03
C TYR A 280 -18.76 6.19 12.75
N ILE A 281 -18.24 5.75 11.60
CA ILE A 281 -18.97 5.76 10.33
C ILE A 281 -20.27 4.94 10.43
N LEU A 282 -20.20 3.75 11.02
CA LEU A 282 -21.37 2.88 11.19
C LEU A 282 -22.42 3.50 12.14
N GLU A 283 -22.03 4.38 13.05
CA GLU A 283 -22.94 5.13 13.91
C GLU A 283 -23.52 6.37 13.22
N LYS A 284 -22.71 7.10 12.47
CA LYS A 284 -23.04 8.41 11.87
C LYS A 284 -23.33 8.35 10.37
N LEU A 285 -23.51 7.15 9.79
CA LEU A 285 -23.73 7.02 8.35
C LEU A 285 -24.93 7.86 7.90
N PRO A 286 -24.76 8.83 6.99
CA PRO A 286 -25.86 9.66 6.51
C PRO A 286 -27.01 8.82 5.94
N ALA A 287 -28.22 9.16 6.30
CA ALA A 287 -29.42 8.46 5.82
C ALA A 287 -29.81 8.86 4.39
N ASP A 288 -29.45 10.08 4.00
CA ASP A 288 -29.90 10.70 2.77
C ASP A 288 -29.01 10.36 1.58
N GLY A 289 -29.66 10.22 0.42
CA GLY A 289 -29.02 10.04 -0.89
C GLY A 289 -28.77 8.57 -1.25
N ASN A 290 -29.03 8.24 -2.52
CA ASN A 290 -28.65 6.96 -3.08
C ASN A 290 -27.14 6.96 -3.37
N PRO A 291 -26.31 6.14 -2.69
CA PRO A 291 -24.88 6.12 -2.92
C PRO A 291 -24.48 5.39 -4.20
N VAL A 292 -25.43 4.69 -4.85
CA VAL A 292 -25.22 3.96 -6.11
C VAL A 292 -25.56 4.87 -7.28
N PRO A 293 -24.56 5.27 -8.08
CA PRO A 293 -24.77 6.15 -9.23
C PRO A 293 -25.49 5.44 -10.37
N ASP A 294 -26.19 6.21 -11.23
CA ASP A 294 -26.74 5.71 -12.48
C ASP A 294 -25.66 5.72 -13.57
N GLU A 295 -25.05 4.56 -13.84
CA GLU A 295 -24.00 4.41 -14.86
C GLU A 295 -24.43 4.88 -16.26
N LYS A 296 -25.72 4.83 -16.59
CA LYS A 296 -26.23 5.24 -17.90
C LYS A 296 -26.08 6.73 -18.16
N ARG A 297 -25.92 7.52 -17.11
CA ARG A 297 -25.72 8.98 -17.20
C ARG A 297 -24.25 9.37 -17.40
N LEU A 298 -23.34 8.44 -17.29
CA LEU A 298 -21.92 8.72 -17.46
C LEU A 298 -21.54 8.76 -18.94
N PRO A 299 -20.71 9.72 -19.38
CA PRO A 299 -20.32 9.84 -20.77
C PRO A 299 -19.39 8.70 -21.18
N ARG A 300 -19.57 8.13 -22.37
CA ARG A 300 -18.68 7.07 -22.88
C ARG A 300 -17.27 7.58 -23.18
N VAL A 301 -17.16 8.83 -23.64
CA VAL A 301 -15.90 9.54 -23.90
C VAL A 301 -15.73 10.58 -22.82
N ILE A 302 -14.59 10.54 -22.13
CA ILE A 302 -14.26 11.54 -21.11
C ILE A 302 -13.70 12.78 -21.81
N PRO A 303 -14.06 14.01 -21.38
CA PRO A 303 -13.54 15.24 -21.95
C PRO A 303 -12.00 15.26 -22.02
N GLN A 304 -11.45 15.97 -23.03
CA GLN A 304 -10.01 16.17 -23.11
C GLN A 304 -9.48 16.88 -21.87
N GLY A 305 -8.43 16.33 -21.29
CA GLY A 305 -7.78 16.88 -20.10
C GLY A 305 -6.91 15.86 -19.40
N GLU A 306 -6.32 16.32 -18.34
CA GLU A 306 -5.51 15.50 -17.44
C GLU A 306 -5.91 15.74 -16.00
N SER A 307 -5.75 14.72 -15.17
CA SER A 307 -6.04 14.82 -13.75
C SER A 307 -5.05 14.01 -12.93
N TYR A 308 -4.94 14.41 -11.68
CA TYR A 308 -4.10 13.77 -10.70
C TYR A 308 -4.90 13.59 -9.43
N ALA A 309 -4.92 12.35 -8.89
CA ALA A 309 -5.50 12.06 -7.60
C ALA A 309 -4.47 11.42 -6.68
N ARG A 310 -4.60 11.69 -5.38
CA ARG A 310 -3.76 11.20 -4.32
C ARG A 310 -4.61 10.70 -3.17
N VAL A 311 -4.23 9.55 -2.60
CA VAL A 311 -4.88 8.95 -1.43
C VAL A 311 -3.85 8.29 -0.53
N GLU A 312 -4.17 8.08 0.74
CA GLU A 312 -3.34 7.33 1.67
C GLU A 312 -3.70 5.85 1.64
N ALA A 313 -2.92 5.06 0.90
CA ALA A 313 -2.99 3.61 0.99
C ALA A 313 -2.39 3.12 2.32
N GLN A 314 -2.55 1.84 2.64
CA GLN A 314 -2.08 1.24 3.88
C GLN A 314 -0.56 1.36 4.06
N ARG A 315 0.18 1.39 2.93
CA ARG A 315 1.64 1.51 2.87
C ARG A 315 2.13 2.94 2.70
N GLY A 316 1.19 3.91 2.51
CA GLY A 316 1.49 5.31 2.32
C GLY A 316 0.83 5.93 1.10
N GLU A 317 1.31 7.07 0.67
CA GLU A 317 0.76 7.84 -0.44
C GLU A 317 0.74 7.05 -1.75
N LEU A 318 -0.45 6.92 -2.33
CA LEU A 318 -0.73 6.36 -3.64
C LEU A 318 -1.23 7.45 -4.57
N THR A 319 -0.73 7.48 -5.80
CA THR A 319 -1.14 8.48 -6.78
C THR A 319 -1.51 7.86 -8.12
N TYR A 320 -2.53 8.42 -8.75
CA TYR A 320 -2.90 8.14 -10.12
C TYR A 320 -2.92 9.43 -10.93
N TYR A 321 -2.30 9.38 -12.11
CA TYR A 321 -2.43 10.40 -13.14
C TYR A 321 -3.15 9.77 -14.33
N VAL A 322 -4.17 10.46 -14.84
CA VAL A 322 -4.99 10.01 -15.98
C VAL A 322 -5.11 11.13 -16.98
N MET A 323 -4.90 10.81 -18.25
CA MET A 323 -5.03 11.74 -19.37
C MET A 323 -6.04 11.19 -20.39
N SER A 324 -6.96 12.05 -20.83
CA SER A 324 -7.93 11.79 -21.89
C SER A 324 -7.65 12.68 -23.10
N ASP A 325 -7.77 12.14 -24.31
CA ASP A 325 -7.68 12.89 -25.56
C ASP A 325 -9.01 13.54 -25.99
N GLY A 326 -10.10 13.28 -25.24
CA GLY A 326 -11.44 13.78 -25.54
C GLY A 326 -12.13 13.13 -26.76
N LYS A 327 -11.53 12.10 -27.33
CA LYS A 327 -12.03 11.43 -28.56
C LYS A 327 -12.21 9.93 -28.36
N SER A 328 -11.30 9.32 -27.65
CA SER A 328 -11.27 7.88 -27.38
C SER A 328 -12.13 7.51 -26.17
N THR A 329 -12.64 6.28 -26.13
CA THR A 329 -13.21 5.66 -24.93
C THR A 329 -12.16 5.08 -24.00
N TYR A 330 -10.87 5.17 -24.38
CA TYR A 330 -9.70 4.67 -23.66
C TYR A 330 -8.88 5.84 -23.14
N PRO A 331 -8.23 5.70 -21.97
CA PRO A 331 -7.26 6.70 -21.52
C PRO A 331 -6.08 6.81 -22.50
N TYR A 332 -5.66 8.03 -22.78
CA TYR A 332 -4.44 8.28 -23.54
C TYR A 332 -3.21 7.88 -22.75
N ARG A 333 -3.23 8.14 -21.41
CA ARG A 333 -2.17 7.77 -20.49
C ARG A 333 -2.71 7.51 -19.09
N VAL A 334 -2.21 6.46 -18.47
CA VAL A 334 -2.37 6.19 -17.03
C VAL A 334 -1.00 6.00 -16.41
N LYS A 335 -0.74 6.68 -15.29
CA LYS A 335 0.45 6.52 -14.47
C LYS A 335 0.05 6.18 -13.05
N ILE A 336 0.75 5.21 -12.47
CA ILE A 336 0.51 4.72 -11.12
C ILE A 336 1.80 4.82 -10.31
N ARG A 337 1.80 5.59 -9.23
CA ARG A 337 2.92 5.63 -8.29
C ARG A 337 2.44 5.09 -6.95
N THR A 338 2.99 3.96 -6.56
CA THR A 338 2.64 3.25 -5.34
C THR A 338 3.62 3.54 -4.21
N PRO A 339 3.19 3.47 -2.95
CA PRO A 339 4.09 3.69 -1.81
C PRO A 339 5.21 2.67 -1.73
N SER A 340 4.96 1.39 -2.05
CA SER A 340 5.99 0.34 -2.04
C SER A 340 7.12 0.63 -3.02
N PHE A 341 6.83 1.23 -4.18
CA PHE A 341 7.86 1.64 -5.12
C PHE A 341 8.86 2.62 -4.48
N ASN A 342 8.37 3.65 -3.78
CA ASN A 342 9.23 4.61 -3.10
C ASN A 342 10.01 3.96 -1.95
N ASN A 343 9.31 3.22 -1.08
CA ASN A 343 9.89 2.68 0.14
C ASN A 343 10.93 1.59 -0.14
N ILE A 344 10.71 0.72 -1.13
CA ILE A 344 11.59 -0.43 -1.37
C ILE A 344 12.81 -0.05 -2.21
N ILE A 345 12.63 0.68 -3.31
CA ILE A 345 13.78 1.03 -4.18
C ILE A 345 14.78 1.93 -3.47
N ASN A 346 14.30 2.77 -2.58
CA ASN A 346 15.13 3.73 -1.88
C ASN A 346 15.62 3.22 -0.50
N SER A 347 15.42 1.94 -0.15
CA SER A 347 15.73 1.40 1.17
C SER A 347 17.13 0.77 1.29
N ALA A 348 17.89 0.65 0.21
CA ALA A 348 19.16 -0.10 0.20
C ALA A 348 20.14 0.31 1.31
N PHE A 349 20.17 1.58 1.67
CA PHE A 349 21.07 2.13 2.70
C PHE A 349 20.74 1.66 4.12
N MET A 350 19.48 1.32 4.41
CA MET A 350 19.04 0.94 5.76
C MET A 350 19.50 -0.46 6.20
N TYR A 351 19.99 -1.26 5.26
CA TYR A 351 20.48 -2.62 5.55
C TYR A 351 21.98 -2.65 5.91
N VAL A 352 22.72 -1.57 5.59
CA VAL A 352 24.17 -1.51 5.84
C VAL A 352 24.47 -1.50 7.34
N GLY A 353 25.35 -2.39 7.78
CA GLY A 353 25.68 -2.60 9.19
C GLY A 353 24.75 -3.56 9.95
N LEU A 354 23.70 -4.09 9.28
CA LEU A 354 22.86 -5.13 9.89
C LEU A 354 23.53 -6.50 9.79
N SER A 355 23.10 -7.41 10.65
CA SER A 355 23.35 -8.84 10.46
C SER A 355 22.54 -9.38 9.27
N LEU A 356 23.07 -10.38 8.55
CA LEU A 356 22.35 -11.06 7.48
C LEU A 356 20.98 -11.57 7.92
N ALA A 357 20.86 -12.03 9.18
CA ALA A 357 19.60 -12.51 9.75
C ALA A 357 18.56 -11.40 9.95
N ASP A 358 18.97 -10.14 10.02
CA ASP A 358 18.07 -8.99 10.24
C ASP A 358 17.57 -8.38 8.93
N VAL A 359 18.17 -8.72 7.77
CA VAL A 359 17.74 -8.21 6.46
C VAL A 359 16.28 -8.55 6.16
N PRO A 360 15.78 -9.79 6.34
CA PRO A 360 14.37 -10.12 6.16
C PRO A 360 13.44 -9.35 7.10
N VAL A 361 13.85 -9.13 8.35
CA VAL A 361 13.09 -8.36 9.35
C VAL A 361 12.96 -6.90 8.91
N ALA A 362 14.09 -6.27 8.57
CA ALA A 362 14.14 -4.91 8.10
C ALA A 362 13.27 -4.71 6.83
N LEU A 363 13.37 -5.62 5.85
CA LEU A 363 12.57 -5.61 4.63
C LEU A 363 11.07 -5.74 4.94
N THR A 364 10.69 -6.72 5.76
CA THR A 364 9.28 -6.96 6.13
C THR A 364 8.67 -5.75 6.83
N SER A 365 9.47 -5.03 7.63
CA SER A 365 9.01 -3.82 8.31
C SER A 365 8.60 -2.68 7.37
N LEU A 366 9.09 -2.69 6.12
CA LEU A 366 8.66 -1.74 5.07
C LEU A 366 7.29 -2.09 4.49
N ASP A 367 6.76 -3.29 4.78
CA ASP A 367 5.50 -3.81 4.21
C ASP A 367 5.55 -3.86 2.67
N PRO A 368 6.48 -4.64 2.07
CA PRO A 368 6.65 -4.67 0.63
C PRO A 368 5.43 -5.27 -0.08
N CYS A 369 4.89 -4.54 -1.06
CA CYS A 369 3.95 -5.08 -2.03
C CYS A 369 4.59 -5.02 -3.41
N ILE A 370 5.21 -6.11 -3.82
CA ILE A 370 5.99 -6.17 -5.07
C ILE A 370 5.06 -6.11 -6.29
N SER A 371 3.85 -6.64 -6.16
CA SER A 371 2.78 -6.52 -7.17
C SER A 371 2.45 -5.06 -7.55
N CYS A 372 2.70 -4.13 -6.63
CA CYS A 372 2.50 -2.69 -6.86
C CYS A 372 3.67 -2.02 -7.60
N MET A 373 4.76 -2.74 -7.86
CA MET A 373 6.01 -2.17 -8.41
C MET A 373 6.12 -2.49 -9.91
N GLU A 374 5.62 -1.59 -10.74
CA GLU A 374 5.54 -1.73 -12.21
C GLU A 374 6.80 -1.20 -12.93
N ARG A 375 7.99 -1.61 -12.47
CA ARG A 375 9.27 -1.21 -13.09
C ARG A 375 10.14 -2.43 -13.34
N VAL A 376 10.81 -2.44 -14.49
CA VAL A 376 11.77 -3.48 -14.88
C VAL A 376 13.12 -2.86 -15.18
N ILE A 377 14.19 -3.61 -14.89
CA ILE A 377 15.54 -3.27 -15.30
C ILE A 377 15.82 -4.03 -16.61
N VAL A 378 16.17 -3.31 -17.65
CA VAL A 378 16.57 -3.90 -18.93
C VAL A 378 18.08 -3.86 -19.04
N ILE A 379 18.69 -5.01 -19.32
CA ILE A 379 20.13 -5.17 -19.50
C ILE A 379 20.37 -5.59 -20.95
N ASP A 380 21.13 -4.78 -21.68
CA ASP A 380 21.62 -5.15 -23.01
C ASP A 380 22.83 -6.07 -22.82
N LEU A 381 22.66 -7.36 -23.12
CA LEU A 381 23.72 -8.37 -22.94
C LEU A 381 24.87 -8.21 -23.92
N GLU A 382 24.63 -7.64 -25.12
CA GLU A 382 25.67 -7.42 -26.11
C GLU A 382 26.56 -6.23 -25.75
N LYS A 383 25.94 -5.14 -25.25
CA LYS A 383 26.65 -3.91 -24.90
C LYS A 383 27.00 -3.82 -23.42
N ASN A 384 26.56 -4.78 -22.60
CA ASN A 384 26.71 -4.77 -21.14
C ASN A 384 26.27 -3.44 -20.49
N THR A 385 25.21 -2.83 -21.03
CA THR A 385 24.69 -1.54 -20.60
C THR A 385 23.29 -1.69 -20.04
N LYS A 386 22.99 -0.96 -18.96
CA LYS A 386 21.65 -0.90 -18.35
C LYS A 386 20.91 0.32 -18.90
N TYR A 387 19.73 0.10 -19.47
CA TYR A 387 18.89 1.17 -19.98
C TYR A 387 17.62 1.33 -19.14
N LYS A 388 17.19 2.57 -18.93
CA LYS A 388 15.82 2.89 -18.54
C LYS A 388 15.05 3.19 -19.81
N LEU A 389 14.31 2.22 -20.32
CA LEU A 389 13.49 2.36 -21.52
C LEU A 389 12.01 2.37 -21.13
N THR A 390 11.21 3.10 -21.87
CA THR A 390 9.75 2.93 -21.86
C THR A 390 9.39 1.61 -22.57
N LEU A 391 8.21 1.05 -22.27
CA LEU A 391 7.73 -0.16 -22.98
C LEU A 391 7.65 0.05 -24.51
N LYS A 392 7.37 1.27 -24.95
CA LYS A 392 7.33 1.62 -26.38
C LYS A 392 8.70 1.56 -27.03
N GLU A 393 9.72 2.06 -26.33
CA GLU A 393 11.11 2.00 -26.82
C GLU A 393 11.62 0.56 -26.82
N LEU A 394 11.30 -0.23 -25.78
CA LEU A 394 11.63 -1.64 -25.71
C LEU A 394 10.95 -2.46 -26.83
N ALA A 395 9.71 -2.14 -27.16
CA ALA A 395 8.98 -2.80 -28.24
C ALA A 395 9.43 -2.33 -29.66
N GLY A 396 10.49 -1.54 -29.77
CA GLY A 396 11.02 -1.06 -31.04
C GLY A 396 10.04 -0.17 -31.82
N GLY A 397 9.18 0.56 -31.11
CA GLY A 397 8.18 1.43 -31.71
C GLY A 397 7.01 0.69 -32.38
N ARG A 398 6.90 -0.63 -32.25
CA ARG A 398 5.85 -1.47 -32.84
C ARG A 398 4.63 -1.62 -31.91
N VAL A 399 4.15 -0.53 -31.30
CA VAL A 399 2.90 -0.55 -30.52
C VAL A 399 2.01 0.61 -30.95
#